data_dd490f9a0ab4b61f281b65d25e036d0e
#
_entry.id   dd490f9a0ab4b61f281b65d25e036d0e
#
_cell.length_a   1.000
_cell.length_b   1.000
_cell.length_c   1.000
_cell.angle_alpha   90.00
_cell.angle_beta   90.00
_cell.angle_gamma   90.00
#
_symmetry.space_group_name_H-M   'P 1'
#
loop_
_entity.id
_entity.type
_entity.pdbx_description
1 polymer ?
#
loop_
_entity_poly.entity_id
_entity_poly.type
_entity_poly.pdbx_seq_one_letter_code
_entity_poly.pdbx_strand_id
1 'polypeptide(L)'
;GWQESEYGGGRAFRFRMPDGHRMELIWELEYYQAPEDQKSPLKNRPQRRPLDGVPVRRLDHINCFVSDVETHEAFLREYLGFKLRETKIDENGRKVGSWLSVSPLVHEIATMRDGTGQGNRLHHIAFWYGYPQHCYDVADACRDWGIKIEAGPGKHGTTQAMFLYVFEPGGNRVELWGDAGYLIFDPNWQTIVWDVSHEADLYSSTVWLGAPTMPES
;
A
#
# COMPACT_ATOMS: atom_id res chain seq x y z
N GLY A 1 -20.13 12.28 -7.82
CA GLY A 1 -20.77 12.49 -9.13
C GLY A 1 -19.77 12.67 -10.25
N TRP A 2 -20.24 12.77 -11.47
CA TRP A 2 -19.41 12.99 -12.65
C TRP A 2 -18.84 14.40 -12.69
N GLN A 3 -17.56 14.53 -12.97
CA GLN A 3 -16.84 15.81 -13.15
C GLN A 3 -15.57 15.60 -13.97
N GLU A 4 -14.91 16.69 -14.36
CA GLU A 4 -13.57 16.59 -14.93
C GLU A 4 -12.58 16.11 -13.87
N SER A 5 -11.69 15.20 -14.25
CA SER A 5 -10.63 14.73 -13.36
C SER A 5 -9.58 15.83 -13.15
N GLU A 6 -9.15 15.99 -11.92
CA GLU A 6 -8.03 16.92 -11.58
C GLU A 6 -6.66 16.31 -11.91
N TYR A 7 -6.58 14.98 -12.10
CA TYR A 7 -5.32 14.23 -12.09
C TYR A 7 -5.02 13.46 -13.38
N GLY A 8 -5.87 13.54 -14.39
CA GLY A 8 -5.58 12.78 -15.58
C GLY A 8 -6.67 12.82 -16.63
N GLY A 9 -6.82 13.86 -17.32
CA GLY A 9 -7.65 14.03 -18.51
C GLY A 9 -9.00 13.28 -18.53
N GLY A 10 -10.03 13.91 -19.06
CA GLY A 10 -11.33 13.30 -19.23
C GLY A 10 -12.20 13.30 -17.97
N ARG A 11 -13.35 12.62 -18.11
CA ARG A 11 -14.39 12.58 -17.06
C ARG A 11 -14.06 11.52 -16.01
N ALA A 12 -14.31 11.86 -14.75
CA ALA A 12 -14.18 10.98 -13.62
C ALA A 12 -15.47 10.94 -12.78
N PHE A 13 -15.70 9.84 -12.11
CA PHE A 13 -16.76 9.72 -11.12
C PHE A 13 -16.19 9.84 -9.73
N ARG A 14 -16.46 10.94 -9.04
CA ARG A 14 -15.97 11.22 -7.69
C ARG A 14 -17.01 10.87 -6.64
N PHE A 15 -16.58 10.17 -5.61
CA PHE A 15 -17.39 9.76 -4.47
C PHE A 15 -16.56 9.74 -3.19
N ARG A 16 -17.19 9.39 -2.09
CA ARG A 16 -16.52 9.23 -0.79
C ARG A 16 -16.76 7.84 -0.24
N MET A 17 -15.74 7.29 0.38
CA MET A 17 -15.86 6.12 1.25
C MET A 17 -16.62 6.49 2.53
N PRO A 18 -17.09 5.52 3.34
CA PRO A 18 -17.91 5.78 4.53
C PRO A 18 -17.39 6.87 5.47
N ASP A 19 -16.08 6.88 5.77
CA ASP A 19 -15.47 7.92 6.62
C ASP A 19 -15.14 9.22 5.90
N GLY A 20 -15.37 9.29 4.59
CA GLY A 20 -15.15 10.52 3.82
C GLY A 20 -13.87 10.54 2.97
N HIS A 21 -13.04 9.50 2.95
CA HIS A 21 -11.94 9.39 1.98
C HIS A 21 -12.45 9.62 0.57
N ARG A 22 -11.80 10.53 -0.16
CA ARG A 22 -12.19 10.85 -1.52
C ARG A 22 -11.67 9.79 -2.46
N MET A 23 -12.55 9.29 -3.32
CA MET A 23 -12.24 8.33 -4.37
C MET A 23 -12.64 8.89 -5.72
N GLU A 24 -11.89 8.53 -6.74
CA GLU A 24 -12.18 8.91 -8.11
C GLU A 24 -12.02 7.68 -9.01
N LEU A 25 -13.08 7.34 -9.76
CA LEU A 25 -13.01 6.35 -10.82
C LEU A 25 -12.74 7.08 -12.14
N ILE A 26 -11.64 6.72 -12.77
CA ILE A 26 -11.13 7.34 -13.99
C ILE A 26 -11.19 6.29 -15.10
N TRP A 27 -11.72 6.66 -16.26
CA TRP A 27 -11.74 5.81 -17.44
C TRP A 27 -10.55 6.07 -18.36
N GLU A 28 -10.22 7.34 -18.55
CA GLU A 28 -9.14 7.81 -19.41
C GLU A 28 -8.04 8.45 -18.57
N LEU A 29 -6.80 8.16 -18.93
CA LEU A 29 -5.63 8.75 -18.28
C LEU A 29 -4.78 9.44 -19.34
N GLU A 30 -4.30 10.62 -19.02
CA GLU A 30 -3.23 11.24 -19.77
C GLU A 30 -1.91 10.57 -19.42
N TYR A 31 -1.32 9.88 -20.40
CA TYR A 31 -0.06 9.19 -20.20
C TYR A 31 1.10 10.18 -20.19
N TYR A 32 1.97 10.06 -19.22
CA TYR A 32 3.20 10.81 -19.14
C TYR A 32 4.02 10.67 -20.41
N GLN A 33 4.46 11.80 -20.97
CA GLN A 33 5.35 11.89 -22.09
C GLN A 33 6.70 12.44 -21.61
N ALA A 34 7.73 11.61 -21.70
CA ALA A 34 9.07 12.03 -21.28
C ALA A 34 9.59 13.16 -22.22
N PRO A 35 10.26 14.17 -21.66
CA PRO A 35 11.07 15.09 -22.45
C PRO A 35 12.05 14.34 -23.36
N GLU A 36 12.45 14.94 -24.49
CA GLU A 36 13.24 14.27 -25.51
C GLU A 36 14.56 13.71 -24.96
N ASP A 37 15.22 14.46 -24.09
CA ASP A 37 16.47 14.07 -23.43
C ASP A 37 16.31 12.97 -22.39
N GLN A 38 15.07 12.67 -21.96
CA GLN A 38 14.76 11.61 -21.01
C GLN A 38 14.08 10.39 -21.65
N LYS A 39 13.77 10.44 -22.90
CA LYS A 39 13.16 9.29 -23.61
C LYS A 39 14.02 8.05 -23.55
N SER A 40 13.38 6.93 -23.24
CA SER A 40 14.03 5.62 -23.29
C SER A 40 14.01 5.07 -24.72
N PRO A 41 15.09 4.39 -25.16
CA PRO A 41 15.03 3.63 -26.42
C PRO A 41 14.15 2.38 -26.32
N LEU A 42 13.77 1.96 -25.09
CA LEU A 42 12.89 0.82 -24.86
C LEU A 42 11.44 1.28 -24.87
N LYS A 43 10.64 0.70 -25.76
CA LYS A 43 9.23 1.10 -26.00
C LYS A 43 8.31 0.92 -24.80
N ASN A 44 8.65 0.04 -23.86
CA ASN A 44 7.88 -0.27 -22.66
C ASN A 44 8.35 0.49 -21.42
N ARG A 45 9.17 1.53 -21.58
CA ARG A 45 9.62 2.41 -20.49
C ARG A 45 9.13 3.82 -20.75
N PRO A 46 8.47 4.46 -19.78
CA PRO A 46 8.02 5.85 -19.94
C PRO A 46 9.19 6.82 -20.06
N GLN A 47 10.33 6.54 -19.42
CA GLN A 47 11.55 7.35 -19.51
C GLN A 47 12.82 6.54 -19.21
N ARG A 48 13.97 7.12 -19.40
CA ARG A 48 15.26 6.56 -18.96
C ARG A 48 15.25 6.42 -17.44
N ARG A 49 15.93 5.40 -16.94
CA ARG A 49 16.19 5.29 -15.49
C ARG A 49 17.15 6.39 -15.06
N PRO A 50 16.94 6.99 -13.88
CA PRO A 50 17.95 7.88 -13.31
C PRO A 50 19.24 7.10 -13.06
N LEU A 51 20.35 7.80 -13.07
CA LEU A 51 21.66 7.22 -12.76
C LEU A 51 21.88 7.12 -11.25
N ASP A 52 21.19 7.96 -10.48
CA ASP A 52 21.30 8.03 -9.02
C ASP A 52 20.03 7.49 -8.35
N GLY A 53 20.22 6.95 -7.14
CA GLY A 53 19.13 6.44 -6.31
C GLY A 53 18.60 5.08 -6.75
N VAL A 54 17.56 4.64 -6.06
CA VAL A 54 16.88 3.36 -6.31
C VAL A 54 15.46 3.66 -6.80
N PRO A 55 15.21 3.64 -8.13
CA PRO A 55 13.93 4.06 -8.67
C PRO A 55 12.84 3.03 -8.39
N VAL A 56 11.71 3.49 -7.88
CA VAL A 56 10.48 2.68 -7.78
C VAL A 56 9.98 2.31 -9.17
N ARG A 57 9.23 1.20 -9.26
CA ARG A 57 8.69 0.70 -10.53
C ARG A 57 7.24 1.11 -10.75
N ARG A 58 6.44 1.14 -9.69
CA ARG A 58 5.04 1.51 -9.74
C ARG A 58 4.51 1.85 -8.34
N LEU A 59 3.38 2.54 -8.30
CA LEU A 59 2.51 2.55 -7.13
C LEU A 59 1.99 1.11 -6.91
N ASP A 60 1.98 0.66 -5.65
CA ASP A 60 1.50 -0.68 -5.30
C ASP A 60 0.12 -0.64 -4.67
N HIS A 61 0.02 -0.06 -3.49
CA HIS A 61 -1.23 -0.02 -2.73
C HIS A 61 -1.34 1.23 -1.87
N ILE A 62 -2.51 1.41 -1.31
CA ILE A 62 -2.81 2.46 -0.32
C ILE A 62 -3.43 1.80 0.90
N ASN A 63 -3.02 2.21 2.09
CA ASN A 63 -3.66 1.83 3.34
C ASN A 63 -4.31 3.05 3.97
N CYS A 64 -5.57 2.90 4.37
CA CYS A 64 -6.38 3.95 4.97
C CYS A 64 -6.69 3.63 6.43
N PHE A 65 -6.55 4.64 7.30
CA PHE A 65 -7.14 4.59 8.62
C PHE A 65 -8.63 4.87 8.54
N VAL A 66 -9.41 3.97 9.11
CA VAL A 66 -10.87 4.01 9.09
C VAL A 66 -11.44 3.86 10.50
N SER A 67 -12.60 4.44 10.77
CA SER A 67 -13.27 4.31 12.06
C SER A 67 -13.83 2.91 12.27
N ASP A 68 -14.30 2.27 11.20
CA ASP A 68 -14.91 0.94 11.19
C ASP A 68 -14.48 0.15 9.95
N VAL A 69 -13.69 -0.90 10.18
CA VAL A 69 -13.11 -1.73 9.11
C VAL A 69 -14.19 -2.53 8.38
N GLU A 70 -15.18 -3.08 9.10
CA GLU A 70 -16.26 -3.88 8.53
C GLU A 70 -17.09 -3.06 7.54
N THR A 71 -17.45 -1.83 7.90
CA THR A 71 -18.21 -0.93 7.03
C THR A 71 -17.47 -0.58 5.76
N HIS A 72 -16.16 -0.30 5.86
CA HIS A 72 -15.33 0.03 4.68
C HIS A 72 -15.07 -1.19 3.81
N GLU A 73 -14.82 -2.34 4.40
CA GLU A 73 -14.70 -3.60 3.66
C GLU A 73 -15.98 -3.92 2.89
N ALA A 74 -17.14 -3.83 3.55
CA ALA A 74 -18.44 -4.07 2.90
C ALA A 74 -18.64 -3.12 1.71
N PHE A 75 -18.33 -1.83 1.90
CA PHE A 75 -18.42 -0.83 0.83
C PHE A 75 -17.54 -1.19 -0.38
N LEU A 76 -16.26 -1.50 -0.15
CA LEU A 76 -15.32 -1.86 -1.22
C LEU A 76 -15.75 -3.13 -1.98
N ARG A 77 -16.28 -4.11 -1.25
CA ARG A 77 -16.72 -5.37 -1.85
C ARG A 77 -18.02 -5.21 -2.64
N GLU A 78 -18.99 -4.54 -2.07
CA GLU A 78 -20.34 -4.41 -2.66
C GLU A 78 -20.35 -3.48 -3.87
N TYR A 79 -19.72 -2.30 -3.77
CA TYR A 79 -19.81 -1.28 -4.80
C TYR A 79 -18.66 -1.26 -5.80
N LEU A 80 -17.47 -1.75 -5.40
CA LEU A 80 -16.27 -1.69 -6.23
C LEU A 80 -15.72 -3.07 -6.62
N GLY A 81 -16.35 -4.16 -6.16
CA GLY A 81 -16.00 -5.51 -6.56
C GLY A 81 -14.69 -6.04 -5.99
N PHE A 82 -14.17 -5.41 -4.95
CA PHE A 82 -12.99 -5.91 -4.27
C PHE A 82 -13.25 -7.27 -3.61
N LYS A 83 -12.21 -8.08 -3.52
CA LYS A 83 -12.21 -9.35 -2.80
C LYS A 83 -11.35 -9.23 -1.56
N LEU A 84 -11.88 -9.67 -0.42
CA LEU A 84 -11.13 -9.76 0.82
C LEU A 84 -10.12 -10.90 0.71
N ARG A 85 -8.84 -10.58 0.90
CA ARG A 85 -7.76 -11.56 0.80
C ARG A 85 -7.25 -12.00 2.16
N GLU A 86 -6.98 -11.05 3.02
CA GLU A 86 -6.58 -11.26 4.40
C GLU A 86 -7.33 -10.30 5.32
N THR A 87 -7.52 -10.68 6.56
CA THR A 87 -8.08 -9.80 7.61
C THR A 87 -7.47 -10.13 8.96
N LYS A 88 -7.34 -9.11 9.82
CA LYS A 88 -6.98 -9.27 11.23
C LYS A 88 -8.17 -8.97 12.10
N ILE A 89 -8.39 -9.80 13.13
CA ILE A 89 -9.42 -9.62 14.15
C ILE A 89 -8.79 -9.46 15.55
N ASP A 90 -9.45 -8.69 16.41
CA ASP A 90 -9.08 -8.55 17.83
C ASP A 90 -9.64 -9.72 18.67
N GLU A 91 -9.38 -9.69 19.97
CA GLU A 91 -9.86 -10.68 20.95
C GLU A 91 -11.38 -10.79 21.04
N ASN A 92 -12.10 -9.78 20.56
CA ASN A 92 -13.57 -9.74 20.53
C ASN A 92 -14.12 -10.17 19.15
N GLY A 93 -13.27 -10.61 18.23
CA GLY A 93 -13.63 -11.02 16.88
C GLY A 93 -13.92 -9.84 15.94
N ARG A 94 -13.67 -8.58 16.32
CA ARG A 94 -13.88 -7.40 15.47
C ARG A 94 -12.68 -7.18 14.59
N LYS A 95 -12.91 -6.78 13.35
CA LYS A 95 -11.83 -6.50 12.40
C LYS A 95 -11.04 -5.26 12.82
N VAL A 96 -9.73 -5.38 12.78
CA VAL A 96 -8.78 -4.29 12.98
C VAL A 96 -7.99 -3.97 11.73
N GLY A 97 -8.03 -4.84 10.73
CA GLY A 97 -7.42 -4.61 9.43
C GLY A 97 -8.00 -5.53 8.37
N SER A 98 -8.10 -5.04 7.13
CA SER A 98 -8.54 -5.81 5.96
C SER A 98 -7.69 -5.45 4.75
N TRP A 99 -7.26 -6.46 4.01
CA TRP A 99 -6.47 -6.34 2.76
C TRP A 99 -7.31 -6.83 1.60
N LEU A 100 -7.57 -5.94 0.64
CA LEU A 100 -8.52 -6.20 -0.45
C LEU A 100 -7.88 -5.92 -1.81
N SER A 101 -8.27 -6.72 -2.80
CA SER A 101 -7.80 -6.55 -4.17
C SER A 101 -8.88 -6.82 -5.22
N VAL A 102 -8.68 -6.24 -6.41
CA VAL A 102 -9.43 -6.56 -7.64
C VAL A 102 -8.58 -7.31 -8.66
N SER A 103 -7.28 -7.37 -8.44
CA SER A 103 -6.30 -8.07 -9.28
C SER A 103 -5.71 -9.29 -8.54
N PRO A 104 -4.74 -10.00 -9.12
CA PRO A 104 -4.00 -11.07 -8.43
C PRO A 104 -3.13 -10.62 -7.26
N LEU A 105 -2.96 -9.33 -7.01
CA LEU A 105 -2.24 -8.86 -5.82
C LEU A 105 -2.98 -9.24 -4.54
N VAL A 106 -2.24 -9.34 -3.44
CA VAL A 106 -2.87 -9.54 -2.12
C VAL A 106 -3.76 -8.36 -1.77
N HIS A 107 -3.31 -7.14 -2.08
CA HIS A 107 -4.14 -5.95 -1.92
C HIS A 107 -3.68 -4.80 -2.83
N GLU A 108 -4.62 -3.98 -3.24
CA GLU A 108 -4.42 -2.61 -3.74
C GLU A 108 -4.93 -1.59 -2.73
N ILE A 109 -5.88 -2.00 -1.90
CA ILE A 109 -6.38 -1.20 -0.78
C ILE A 109 -6.33 -2.04 0.50
N ALA A 110 -5.80 -1.44 1.57
CA ALA A 110 -5.97 -1.92 2.92
C ALA A 110 -6.71 -0.89 3.77
N THR A 111 -7.44 -1.36 4.76
CA THR A 111 -8.07 -0.53 5.78
C THR A 111 -7.63 -1.00 7.16
N MET A 112 -7.20 -0.06 7.99
CA MET A 112 -6.80 -0.30 9.37
C MET A 112 -7.67 0.52 10.31
N ARG A 113 -8.09 -0.06 11.43
CA ARG A 113 -8.83 0.67 12.45
C ARG A 113 -7.98 1.82 12.99
N ASP A 114 -8.51 3.04 12.94
CA ASP A 114 -7.87 4.21 13.52
C ASP A 114 -7.99 4.15 15.04
N GLY A 115 -6.87 4.02 15.76
CA GLY A 115 -6.83 4.03 17.21
C GLY A 115 -7.37 5.32 17.84
N THR A 116 -7.38 6.44 17.08
CA THR A 116 -7.99 7.70 17.52
C THR A 116 -9.51 7.72 17.34
N GLY A 117 -10.07 6.78 16.60
CA GLY A 117 -11.49 6.71 16.27
C GLY A 117 -11.99 7.74 15.25
N GLN A 118 -11.11 8.58 14.69
CA GLN A 118 -11.50 9.62 13.75
C GLN A 118 -11.79 9.07 12.34
N GLY A 119 -10.94 8.13 11.88
CA GLY A 119 -11.00 7.68 10.49
C GLY A 119 -10.62 8.77 9.47
N ASN A 120 -10.88 8.51 8.19
CA ASN A 120 -10.61 9.45 7.10
C ASN A 120 -9.15 9.96 7.04
N ARG A 121 -8.20 9.12 7.40
CA ARG A 121 -6.76 9.44 7.40
C ARG A 121 -6.00 8.47 6.51
N LEU A 122 -4.90 8.93 5.93
CA LEU A 122 -3.96 8.07 5.23
C LEU A 122 -3.09 7.35 6.27
N HIS A 123 -2.98 5.99 6.17
CA HIS A 123 -1.97 5.25 6.91
C HIS A 123 -0.65 5.31 6.16
N HIS A 124 -0.63 4.86 4.90
CA HIS A 124 0.52 4.96 4.01
C HIS A 124 0.13 4.83 2.54
N ILE A 125 1.06 5.25 1.69
CA ILE A 125 1.11 4.92 0.28
C ILE A 125 2.33 4.05 0.03
N ALA A 126 2.18 2.95 -0.71
CA ALA A 126 3.25 2.01 -0.97
C ALA A 126 3.74 2.04 -2.42
N PHE A 127 5.04 2.02 -2.60
CA PHE A 127 5.71 1.96 -3.90
C PHE A 127 6.49 0.67 -4.06
N TRP A 128 6.29 -0.02 -5.18
CA TRP A 128 6.91 -1.31 -5.46
C TRP A 128 8.25 -1.20 -6.17
N TYR A 129 9.26 -1.86 -5.60
CA TYR A 129 10.59 -1.97 -6.20
C TYR A 129 10.76 -3.24 -7.04
N GLY A 130 10.17 -4.35 -6.64
CA GLY A 130 10.25 -5.63 -7.31
C GLY A 130 11.47 -6.48 -6.97
N TYR A 131 12.39 -5.96 -6.17
CA TYR A 131 13.55 -6.69 -5.66
C TYR A 131 13.77 -6.37 -4.19
N PRO A 132 13.85 -7.39 -3.31
CA PRO A 132 14.12 -7.19 -1.89
C PRO A 132 15.40 -6.40 -1.61
N GLN A 133 16.44 -6.60 -2.42
CA GLN A 133 17.71 -5.88 -2.29
C GLN A 133 17.53 -4.36 -2.33
N HIS A 134 16.58 -3.86 -3.12
CA HIS A 134 16.33 -2.41 -3.20
C HIS A 134 15.87 -1.80 -1.86
N CYS A 135 15.21 -2.56 -0.98
CA CYS A 135 14.89 -2.07 0.36
C CYS A 135 16.14 -1.82 1.20
N TYR A 136 17.16 -2.65 1.07
CA TYR A 136 18.45 -2.46 1.75
C TYR A 136 19.22 -1.28 1.16
N ASP A 137 19.27 -1.18 -0.17
CA ASP A 137 19.95 -0.08 -0.88
C ASP A 137 19.33 1.28 -0.49
N VAL A 138 18.00 1.33 -0.35
CA VAL A 138 17.31 2.55 0.11
C VAL A 138 17.52 2.78 1.59
N ALA A 139 17.58 1.74 2.41
CA ALA A 139 17.90 1.91 3.84
C ALA A 139 19.30 2.53 4.03
N ASP A 140 20.28 2.11 3.24
CA ASP A 140 21.62 2.72 3.22
C ASP A 140 21.54 4.18 2.78
N ALA A 141 20.83 4.47 1.68
CA ALA A 141 20.62 5.84 1.23
C ALA A 141 19.92 6.71 2.30
N CYS A 142 18.90 6.18 2.98
CA CYS A 142 18.25 6.88 4.09
C CYS A 142 19.25 7.23 5.21
N ARG A 143 20.16 6.29 5.51
CA ARG A 143 21.21 6.51 6.52
C ARG A 143 22.18 7.59 6.10
N ASP A 144 22.65 7.55 4.86
CA ASP A 144 23.59 8.54 4.30
C ASP A 144 23.02 9.95 4.28
N TRP A 145 21.73 10.07 3.98
CA TRP A 145 21.05 11.36 3.88
C TRP A 145 20.33 11.79 5.17
N GLY A 146 20.47 11.05 6.26
CA GLY A 146 19.84 11.38 7.54
C GLY A 146 18.31 11.28 7.53
N ILE A 147 17.73 10.49 6.62
CA ILE A 147 16.30 10.22 6.57
C ILE A 147 15.96 9.19 7.64
N LYS A 148 15.00 9.52 8.50
CA LYS A 148 14.58 8.62 9.57
C LYS A 148 13.79 7.45 8.99
N ILE A 149 14.27 6.24 9.23
CA ILE A 149 13.51 5.01 9.02
C ILE A 149 12.57 4.84 10.22
N GLU A 150 11.28 4.64 9.96
CA GLU A 150 10.28 4.35 10.99
C GLU A 150 10.33 2.87 11.38
N ALA A 151 10.30 1.98 10.37
CA ALA A 151 10.37 0.53 10.57
C ALA A 151 10.94 -0.17 9.33
N GLY A 152 11.59 -1.30 9.53
CA GLY A 152 12.21 -2.08 8.46
C GLY A 152 13.70 -1.75 8.24
N PRO A 153 14.35 -2.33 7.21
CA PRO A 153 13.78 -3.35 6.32
C PRO A 153 13.30 -4.60 7.06
N GLY A 154 12.13 -5.07 6.71
CA GLY A 154 11.49 -6.22 7.34
C GLY A 154 10.62 -7.00 6.35
N LYS A 155 10.02 -8.07 6.83
CA LYS A 155 9.07 -8.87 6.07
C LYS A 155 7.79 -9.05 6.90
N HIS A 156 6.64 -8.75 6.31
CA HIS A 156 5.36 -8.99 6.95
C HIS A 156 5.01 -10.48 7.01
N GLY A 157 4.36 -10.91 8.08
CA GLY A 157 3.67 -12.19 8.11
C GLY A 157 2.44 -12.16 7.21
N THR A 158 1.59 -11.12 7.33
CA THR A 158 0.57 -10.80 6.33
C THR A 158 1.23 -10.49 5.00
N THR A 159 0.59 -10.85 3.88
CA THR A 159 1.10 -10.56 2.52
C THR A 159 2.46 -11.15 2.17
N GLN A 160 3.30 -11.48 3.14
CA GLN A 160 4.65 -12.02 3.01
C GLN A 160 5.65 -11.12 2.26
N ALA A 161 5.37 -9.85 2.09
CA ALA A 161 6.24 -8.96 1.36
C ALA A 161 7.26 -8.22 2.26
N MET A 162 8.40 -7.87 1.66
CA MET A 162 9.38 -7.01 2.32
C MET A 162 8.95 -5.56 2.29
N PHE A 163 9.21 -4.87 3.38
CA PHE A 163 8.84 -3.47 3.59
C PHE A 163 9.97 -2.63 4.17
N LEU A 164 9.89 -1.35 3.94
CA LEU A 164 10.63 -0.30 4.65
C LEU A 164 9.71 0.92 4.75
N TYR A 165 9.50 1.42 5.96
CA TYR A 165 8.67 2.60 6.20
C TYR A 165 9.52 3.82 6.50
N VAL A 166 9.22 4.91 5.79
CA VAL A 166 9.82 6.23 5.98
C VAL A 166 8.73 7.29 5.93
N PHE A 167 9.04 8.50 6.39
CA PHE A 167 8.20 9.67 6.18
C PHE A 167 8.76 10.53 5.05
N GLU A 168 7.90 10.93 4.11
CA GLU A 168 8.26 11.92 3.12
C GLU A 168 8.25 13.34 3.77
N PRO A 169 8.83 14.37 3.12
CA PRO A 169 8.97 15.71 3.74
C PRO A 169 7.67 16.38 4.18
N GLY A 170 6.52 16.03 3.59
CA GLY A 170 5.20 16.51 3.99
C GLY A 170 4.61 15.81 5.21
N GLY A 171 5.29 14.75 5.71
CA GLY A 171 4.89 13.98 6.89
C GLY A 171 3.98 12.79 6.61
N ASN A 172 3.73 12.45 5.35
CA ASN A 172 3.00 11.22 5.03
C ASN A 172 3.91 10.01 5.12
N ARG A 173 3.38 8.91 5.66
CA ARG A 173 4.10 7.63 5.69
C ARG A 173 4.15 7.03 4.29
N VAL A 174 5.34 6.66 3.86
CA VAL A 174 5.61 5.95 2.61
C VAL A 174 6.15 4.58 2.94
N GLU A 175 5.57 3.56 2.31
CA GLU A 175 6.09 2.20 2.34
C GLU A 175 6.85 1.91 1.05
N LEU A 176 8.03 1.35 1.22
CA LEU A 176 8.87 0.88 0.13
C LEU A 176 8.79 -0.64 0.11
N TRP A 177 8.11 -1.16 -0.91
CA TRP A 177 7.68 -2.55 -1.02
C TRP A 177 8.67 -3.33 -1.87
N GLY A 178 9.38 -4.26 -1.24
CA GLY A 178 10.53 -4.91 -1.89
C GLY A 178 10.15 -5.92 -2.94
N ASP A 179 9.14 -6.74 -2.67
CA ASP A 179 8.64 -7.78 -3.56
C ASP A 179 7.10 -7.74 -3.60
N ALA A 180 6.49 -8.64 -4.35
CA ALA A 180 5.03 -8.69 -4.46
C ALA A 180 4.36 -9.54 -3.38
N GLY A 181 5.14 -10.09 -2.44
CA GLY A 181 4.64 -11.13 -1.57
C GLY A 181 4.25 -12.36 -2.39
N TYR A 182 2.98 -12.76 -2.30
CA TYR A 182 2.41 -13.82 -3.14
C TYR A 182 1.30 -13.28 -4.06
N LEU A 183 0.97 -14.01 -5.12
CA LEU A 183 -0.08 -13.67 -6.06
C LEU A 183 -1.23 -14.68 -5.97
N ILE A 184 -2.45 -14.19 -6.10
CA ILE A 184 -3.67 -14.97 -5.94
C ILE A 184 -4.35 -15.12 -7.30
N PHE A 185 -4.27 -16.32 -7.88
CA PHE A 185 -4.96 -16.69 -9.12
C PHE A 185 -6.15 -17.62 -8.89
N ASP A 186 -6.33 -18.11 -7.64
CA ASP A 186 -7.43 -18.97 -7.28
C ASP A 186 -8.74 -18.17 -7.19
N PRO A 187 -9.74 -18.46 -8.04
CA PRO A 187 -11.03 -17.79 -8.00
C PRO A 187 -11.83 -18.12 -6.71
N ASN A 188 -11.49 -19.23 -6.05
CA ASN A 188 -12.11 -19.70 -4.81
C ASN A 188 -11.27 -19.39 -3.57
N TRP A 189 -10.36 -18.42 -3.66
CA TRP A 189 -9.51 -18.03 -2.55
C TRP A 189 -10.30 -17.86 -1.26
N GLN A 190 -9.83 -18.54 -0.21
CA GLN A 190 -10.38 -18.39 1.13
C GLN A 190 -9.62 -17.30 1.87
N THR A 191 -10.35 -16.35 2.44
CA THR A 191 -9.75 -15.26 3.22
C THR A 191 -8.91 -15.83 4.37
N ILE A 192 -7.66 -15.38 4.47
CA ILE A 192 -6.83 -15.68 5.63
C ILE A 192 -7.25 -14.77 6.77
N VAL A 193 -7.53 -15.36 7.93
CA VAL A 193 -7.91 -14.64 9.15
C VAL A 193 -6.77 -14.73 10.17
N TRP A 194 -6.22 -13.58 10.53
CA TRP A 194 -5.22 -13.42 11.57
C TRP A 194 -5.93 -13.00 12.86
N ASP A 195 -5.75 -13.74 13.92
CA ASP A 195 -6.29 -13.44 15.23
C ASP A 195 -5.16 -13.12 16.23
N VAL A 196 -5.51 -12.87 17.47
CA VAL A 196 -4.54 -12.50 18.53
C VAL A 196 -3.47 -13.56 18.79
N SER A 197 -3.74 -14.84 18.47
CA SER A 197 -2.74 -15.90 18.63
C SER A 197 -1.59 -15.76 17.60
N HIS A 198 -1.82 -15.01 16.52
CA HIS A 198 -0.87 -14.73 15.45
C HIS A 198 -0.30 -13.29 15.51
N GLU A 199 -0.50 -12.58 16.63
CA GLU A 199 -0.03 -11.17 16.73
C GLU A 199 1.47 -11.05 16.49
N ALA A 200 2.26 -11.97 17.08
CA ALA A 200 3.70 -12.01 16.88
C ALA A 200 4.08 -12.34 15.42
N ASP A 201 3.26 -13.10 14.73
CA ASP A 201 3.56 -13.56 13.37
C ASP A 201 3.40 -12.47 12.32
N LEU A 202 2.58 -11.45 12.57
CA LEU A 202 2.41 -10.31 11.67
C LEU A 202 3.72 -9.57 11.44
N TYR A 203 4.58 -9.54 12.47
CA TYR A 203 5.86 -8.83 12.48
C TYR A 203 7.04 -9.72 12.85
N SER A 204 6.87 -11.04 12.81
CA SER A 204 7.90 -12.00 13.25
C SER A 204 9.23 -11.80 12.55
N SER A 205 9.20 -11.55 11.25
CA SER A 205 10.39 -11.29 10.47
C SER A 205 10.95 -9.87 10.65
N THR A 206 10.15 -8.93 11.13
CA THR A 206 10.65 -7.61 11.56
C THR A 206 11.56 -7.76 12.76
N VAL A 207 11.17 -8.57 13.73
CA VAL A 207 12.01 -8.90 14.90
C VAL A 207 13.26 -9.66 14.46
N TRP A 208 13.10 -10.62 13.55
CA TRP A 208 14.21 -11.40 13.00
C TRP A 208 15.25 -10.55 12.28
N LEU A 209 14.83 -9.52 11.56
CA LEU A 209 15.71 -8.55 10.90
C LEU A 209 16.18 -7.44 11.83
N GLY A 210 15.79 -7.46 13.11
CA GLY A 210 16.14 -6.45 14.08
C GLY A 210 15.47 -5.09 13.87
N ALA A 211 14.45 -5.03 13.02
CA ALA A 211 13.67 -3.81 12.82
C ALA A 211 12.72 -3.59 14.02
N PRO A 212 12.50 -2.34 14.44
CA PRO A 212 11.54 -2.05 15.50
C PRO A 212 10.13 -2.44 15.06
N THR A 213 9.29 -2.83 16.01
CA THR A 213 7.85 -2.99 15.76
C THR A 213 7.26 -1.66 15.32
N MET A 214 6.26 -1.72 14.45
CA MET A 214 5.53 -0.52 14.07
C MET A 214 4.93 0.13 15.31
N PRO A 215 5.08 1.45 15.49
CA PRO A 215 4.42 2.13 16.58
C PRO A 215 2.91 1.95 16.44
N GLU A 216 2.26 1.67 17.57
CA GLU A 216 0.80 1.68 17.62
C GLU A 216 0.31 3.06 17.17
N SER A 217 -0.53 3.07 16.15
CA SER A 217 -1.08 4.27 15.52
C SER A 217 -2.23 4.87 16.34
#